data_ef4fca64a4982423942fab46a6b4edc3
#
_entry.id   ef4fca64a4982423942fab46a6b4edc3
#
_cell.length_a   1.000
_cell.length_b   1.000
_cell.length_c   1.000
_cell.angle_alpha   90.00
_cell.angle_beta   90.00
_cell.angle_gamma   90.00
#
_symmetry.space_group_name_H-M   'P 1'
#
loop_
_entity.id
_entity.type
_entity.pdbx_description
1 polymer ?
#
loop_
_entity_poly.entity_id
_entity_poly.type
_entity_poly.pdbx_seq_one_letter_code
_entity_poly.pdbx_strand_id
1 'polypeptide(L)'
;MLYSQKVAPYVFVLPFVISLLVFWLYPLISGIVMSFQDTSFGGSQWVGLKHYQKLASDKFFKTAVFNSVEYMLLTLLLLIPIPMMLAVLMESRLTKAKGVWKVIMYIPALTSVVISGMLFRLMFSEGDNGQMNQLMHLLGNASIPWLKEKTTGWIALLLLCMWRWTGVNMLYFISGLKSIDTSLYESADIDGANAKQKFWYVTLPLLKPTTIYVITISVYAGLSMFLESFMLWNGNSSPKNIGLTIVGYLYKRGIEKNDMGYACAVGMVLLIIALAINVVQLVATGTFKKEEK
;
A
#
# COMPACT_ATOMS: atom_id res chain seq x y z
N MET A 1 18.53 -40.98 -5.63
CA MET A 1 19.02 -39.63 -5.23
C MET A 1 17.97 -38.80 -4.56
N LEU A 2 16.73 -38.73 -5.03
CA LEU A 2 15.63 -37.91 -4.46
C LEU A 2 15.22 -38.29 -3.03
N TYR A 3 15.51 -39.53 -2.58
CA TYR A 3 15.20 -40.00 -1.21
C TYR A 3 16.33 -39.81 -0.19
N SER A 4 17.47 -39.19 -0.58
CA SER A 4 18.55 -38.87 0.35
C SER A 4 18.16 -37.66 1.21
N GLN A 5 18.06 -37.86 2.52
CA GLN A 5 17.78 -36.74 3.48
C GLN A 5 18.74 -35.57 3.37
N LYS A 6 19.97 -35.78 2.83
CA LYS A 6 20.95 -34.74 2.61
C LYS A 6 20.76 -33.98 1.31
N VAL A 7 20.22 -34.58 0.25
CA VAL A 7 20.12 -33.99 -1.10
C VAL A 7 18.71 -33.50 -1.40
N ALA A 8 17.68 -34.19 -0.91
CA ALA A 8 16.28 -33.85 -1.16
C ALA A 8 15.95 -32.37 -0.83
N PRO A 9 16.34 -31.79 0.31
CA PRO A 9 16.02 -30.39 0.62
C PRO A 9 16.55 -29.40 -0.44
N TYR A 10 17.75 -29.61 -0.94
CA TYR A 10 18.35 -28.73 -1.97
C TYR A 10 17.61 -28.85 -3.31
N VAL A 11 17.21 -30.07 -3.71
CA VAL A 11 16.46 -30.29 -4.96
C VAL A 11 15.10 -29.62 -4.90
N PHE A 12 14.38 -29.68 -3.76
CA PHE A 12 13.08 -29.04 -3.61
C PHE A 12 13.14 -27.51 -3.52
N VAL A 13 14.22 -26.94 -2.96
CA VAL A 13 14.41 -25.49 -2.85
C VAL A 13 15.00 -24.89 -4.14
N LEU A 14 15.69 -25.69 -4.95
CA LEU A 14 16.40 -25.24 -6.16
C LEU A 14 15.52 -24.45 -7.16
N PRO A 15 14.28 -24.87 -7.50
CA PRO A 15 13.43 -24.07 -8.40
C PRO A 15 13.12 -22.69 -7.86
N PHE A 16 12.89 -22.56 -6.55
CA PHE A 16 12.68 -21.27 -5.91
C PHE A 16 13.94 -20.41 -5.95
N VAL A 17 15.12 -20.99 -5.65
CA VAL A 17 16.39 -20.26 -5.70
C VAL A 17 16.69 -19.77 -7.12
N ILE A 18 16.49 -20.61 -8.13
CA ILE A 18 16.67 -20.19 -9.54
C ILE A 18 15.73 -19.04 -9.88
N SER A 19 14.44 -19.14 -9.53
CA SER A 19 13.48 -18.05 -9.74
C SER A 19 13.91 -16.75 -9.04
N LEU A 20 14.38 -16.85 -7.80
CA LEU A 20 14.88 -15.70 -7.04
C LEU A 20 16.09 -15.05 -7.73
N LEU A 21 17.06 -15.84 -8.17
CA LEU A 21 18.26 -15.34 -8.83
C LEU A 21 17.95 -14.68 -10.18
N VAL A 22 17.10 -15.31 -11.01
CA VAL A 22 16.82 -14.86 -12.38
C VAL A 22 15.84 -13.69 -12.40
N PHE A 23 14.78 -13.74 -11.62
CA PHE A 23 13.67 -12.78 -11.72
C PHE A 23 13.71 -11.67 -10.67
N TRP A 24 14.50 -11.81 -9.62
CA TRP A 24 14.62 -10.79 -8.58
C TRP A 24 16.04 -10.21 -8.47
N LEU A 25 17.02 -11.07 -8.28
CA LEU A 25 18.40 -10.60 -8.03
C LEU A 25 19.02 -9.99 -9.28
N TYR A 26 18.89 -10.66 -10.44
CA TYR A 26 19.43 -10.15 -11.69
C TYR A 26 18.84 -8.79 -12.10
N PRO A 27 17.49 -8.58 -12.14
CA PRO A 27 16.91 -7.27 -12.43
C PRO A 27 17.30 -6.19 -11.40
N LEU A 28 17.41 -6.55 -10.12
CA LEU A 28 17.84 -5.62 -9.07
C LEU A 28 19.28 -5.13 -9.32
N ILE A 29 20.20 -6.05 -9.54
CA ILE A 29 21.62 -5.71 -9.84
C ILE A 29 21.70 -4.89 -11.14
N SER A 30 20.98 -5.32 -12.18
CA SER A 30 20.90 -4.61 -13.46
C SER A 30 20.37 -3.18 -13.27
N GLY A 31 19.31 -3.00 -12.48
CA GLY A 31 18.76 -1.69 -12.14
C GLY A 31 19.76 -0.82 -11.36
N ILE A 32 20.52 -1.40 -10.43
CA ILE A 32 21.59 -0.68 -9.73
C ILE A 32 22.63 -0.19 -10.75
N VAL A 33 23.13 -1.06 -11.63
CA VAL A 33 24.13 -0.70 -12.63
C VAL A 33 23.59 0.38 -13.58
N MET A 34 22.37 0.19 -14.12
CA MET A 34 21.73 1.15 -15.02
C MET A 34 21.50 2.52 -14.37
N SER A 35 21.31 2.60 -13.05
CA SER A 35 21.15 3.89 -12.35
C SER A 35 22.36 4.80 -12.44
N PHE A 36 23.55 4.24 -12.75
CA PHE A 36 24.80 4.97 -12.99
C PHE A 36 25.12 5.16 -14.48
N GLN A 37 24.21 4.76 -15.37
CA GLN A 37 24.39 4.80 -16.82
C GLN A 37 23.35 5.70 -17.48
N ASP A 38 23.74 6.47 -18.49
CA ASP A 38 22.84 7.18 -19.38
C ASP A 38 22.51 6.26 -20.57
N THR A 39 21.22 5.96 -20.72
CA THR A 39 20.70 5.06 -21.74
C THR A 39 19.84 5.78 -22.78
N SER A 40 19.81 7.13 -22.77
CA SER A 40 18.83 7.95 -23.54
C SER A 40 19.02 7.92 -25.05
N PHE A 41 20.21 7.60 -25.57
CA PHE A 41 20.56 7.74 -26.98
C PHE A 41 21.01 6.43 -27.67
N GLY A 42 20.43 5.29 -27.27
CA GLY A 42 20.71 4.01 -27.92
C GLY A 42 22.08 3.38 -27.57
N GLY A 43 22.83 3.99 -26.65
CA GLY A 43 24.07 3.47 -26.07
C GLY A 43 24.03 3.57 -24.54
N SER A 44 24.86 2.78 -23.88
CA SER A 44 25.03 2.84 -22.41
C SER A 44 26.34 3.55 -22.12
N GLN A 45 26.28 4.76 -21.54
CA GLN A 45 27.43 5.51 -21.09
C GLN A 45 27.45 5.62 -19.57
N TRP A 46 28.58 5.36 -18.95
CA TRP A 46 28.74 5.51 -17.51
C TRP A 46 28.78 6.98 -17.10
N VAL A 47 27.79 7.42 -16.32
CA VAL A 47 27.65 8.83 -15.88
C VAL A 47 27.83 9.01 -14.36
N GLY A 48 28.11 7.94 -13.63
CA GLY A 48 28.31 7.97 -12.18
C GLY A 48 27.07 8.51 -11.45
N LEU A 49 27.25 9.46 -10.55
CA LEU A 49 26.18 10.01 -9.70
C LEU A 49 25.33 11.13 -10.35
N LYS A 50 25.50 11.40 -11.64
CA LYS A 50 24.81 12.49 -12.35
C LYS A 50 23.27 12.43 -12.21
N HIS A 51 22.69 11.24 -12.31
CA HIS A 51 21.24 11.05 -12.14
C HIS A 51 20.76 11.40 -10.73
N TYR A 52 21.52 11.02 -9.71
CA TYR A 52 21.20 11.32 -8.31
C TYR A 52 21.31 12.83 -8.00
N GLN A 53 22.32 13.50 -8.53
CA GLN A 53 22.46 14.96 -8.42
C GLN A 53 21.29 15.68 -9.08
N LYS A 54 20.87 15.21 -10.26
CA LYS A 54 19.68 15.74 -10.97
C LYS A 54 18.40 15.49 -10.17
N LEU A 55 18.21 14.31 -9.57
CA LEU A 55 17.07 13.99 -8.71
C LEU A 55 16.97 14.93 -7.51
N ALA A 56 18.09 15.25 -6.87
CA ALA A 56 18.10 16.15 -5.71
C ALA A 56 17.57 17.56 -6.02
N SER A 57 17.67 18.02 -7.26
CA SER A 57 17.17 19.33 -7.72
C SER A 57 15.84 19.26 -8.46
N ASP A 58 15.33 18.06 -8.81
CA ASP A 58 14.13 17.87 -9.63
C ASP A 58 12.85 18.14 -8.81
N LYS A 59 12.13 19.21 -9.16
CA LYS A 59 10.88 19.60 -8.51
C LYS A 59 9.77 18.55 -8.66
N PHE A 60 9.68 17.89 -9.82
CA PHE A 60 8.68 16.87 -10.07
C PHE A 60 8.94 15.62 -9.22
N PHE A 61 10.20 15.22 -9.09
CA PHE A 61 10.58 14.14 -8.20
C PHE A 61 10.24 14.45 -6.73
N LYS A 62 10.56 15.66 -6.27
CA LYS A 62 10.20 16.10 -4.90
C LYS A 62 8.69 16.04 -4.67
N THR A 63 7.89 16.52 -5.65
CA THR A 63 6.43 16.42 -5.58
C THR A 63 5.97 14.97 -5.54
N ALA A 64 6.55 14.10 -6.34
CA ALA A 64 6.22 12.67 -6.36
C ALA A 64 6.54 11.97 -5.03
N VAL A 65 7.68 12.28 -4.42
CA VAL A 65 8.06 11.78 -3.08
C VAL A 65 7.07 12.27 -2.04
N PHE A 66 6.78 13.57 -2.01
CA PHE A 66 5.83 14.15 -1.05
C PHE A 66 4.45 13.51 -1.17
N ASN A 67 3.90 13.42 -2.38
CA ASN A 67 2.61 12.79 -2.62
C ASN A 67 2.60 11.31 -2.20
N SER A 68 3.65 10.54 -2.49
CA SER A 68 3.70 9.12 -2.10
C SER A 68 3.77 8.94 -0.59
N VAL A 69 4.55 9.77 0.11
CA VAL A 69 4.64 9.73 1.58
C VAL A 69 3.32 10.19 2.22
N GLU A 70 2.72 11.28 1.72
CA GLU A 70 1.43 11.79 2.19
C GLU A 70 0.34 10.73 1.99
N TYR A 71 0.28 10.10 0.81
CA TYR A 71 -0.66 9.01 0.54
C TYR A 71 -0.47 7.81 1.49
N MET A 72 0.77 7.37 1.66
CA MET A 72 1.11 6.30 2.60
C MET A 72 0.61 6.62 4.02
N LEU A 73 0.88 7.83 4.53
CA LEU A 73 0.47 8.23 5.87
C LEU A 73 -1.05 8.28 6.01
N LEU A 74 -1.76 8.86 5.04
CA LEU A 74 -3.22 8.93 5.05
C LEU A 74 -3.87 7.55 4.94
N THR A 75 -3.31 6.66 4.11
CA THR A 75 -3.82 5.29 4.01
C THR A 75 -3.57 4.49 5.28
N LEU A 76 -2.43 4.65 5.95
CA LEU A 76 -2.19 4.03 7.26
C LEU A 76 -3.20 4.52 8.31
N LEU A 77 -3.46 5.82 8.35
CA LEU A 77 -4.43 6.41 9.27
C LEU A 77 -5.85 5.84 9.10
N LEU A 78 -6.22 5.44 7.87
CA LEU A 78 -7.55 4.91 7.56
C LEU A 78 -7.57 3.38 7.59
N LEU A 79 -6.60 2.72 6.94
CA LEU A 79 -6.59 1.27 6.72
C LEU A 79 -6.04 0.45 7.91
N ILE A 80 -5.64 1.08 9.00
CA ILE A 80 -5.34 0.36 10.24
C ILE A 80 -6.55 0.39 11.19
N PRO A 81 -7.05 1.55 11.66
CA PRO A 81 -8.11 1.57 12.65
C PRO A 81 -9.46 1.10 12.10
N ILE A 82 -9.84 1.48 10.87
CA ILE A 82 -11.15 1.13 10.33
C ILE A 82 -11.30 -0.38 10.11
N PRO A 83 -10.37 -1.08 9.43
CA PRO A 83 -10.44 -2.54 9.30
C PRO A 83 -10.34 -3.28 10.64
N MET A 84 -9.53 -2.77 11.59
CA MET A 84 -9.45 -3.35 12.94
C MET A 84 -10.78 -3.28 13.66
N MET A 85 -11.43 -2.12 13.67
CA MET A 85 -12.76 -1.95 14.28
C MET A 85 -13.81 -2.83 13.59
N LEU A 86 -13.80 -2.92 12.26
CA LEU A 86 -14.67 -3.82 11.51
C LEU A 86 -14.41 -5.28 11.85
N ALA A 87 -13.16 -5.70 12.03
CA ALA A 87 -12.82 -7.07 12.44
C ALA A 87 -13.39 -7.40 13.81
N VAL A 88 -13.27 -6.50 14.79
CA VAL A 88 -13.85 -6.67 16.12
C VAL A 88 -15.38 -6.76 16.05
N LEU A 89 -16.03 -5.91 15.28
CA LEU A 89 -17.48 -5.97 15.06
C LEU A 89 -17.91 -7.28 14.38
N MET A 90 -17.15 -7.75 13.38
CA MET A 90 -17.43 -9.01 12.67
C MET A 90 -17.30 -10.23 13.58
N GLU A 91 -16.36 -10.25 14.52
CA GLU A 91 -16.21 -11.37 15.45
C GLU A 91 -17.12 -11.26 16.67
N SER A 92 -17.80 -10.12 16.88
CA SER A 92 -18.76 -9.96 17.97
C SER A 92 -19.92 -10.96 17.88
N ARG A 93 -20.56 -11.25 19.02
CA ARG A 93 -21.76 -12.10 19.10
C ARG A 93 -22.99 -11.48 18.42
N LEU A 94 -22.98 -10.16 18.21
CA LEU A 94 -24.08 -9.41 17.61
C LEU A 94 -24.17 -9.58 16.08
N THR A 95 -23.05 -9.89 15.42
CA THR A 95 -22.99 -10.02 13.96
C THR A 95 -23.49 -11.38 13.51
N LYS A 96 -24.62 -11.38 12.78
CA LYS A 96 -25.17 -12.55 12.11
C LYS A 96 -24.57 -12.68 10.69
N ALA A 97 -24.62 -13.89 10.12
CA ALA A 97 -24.14 -14.16 8.75
C ALA A 97 -22.71 -13.66 8.46
N LYS A 98 -21.76 -13.82 9.43
CA LYS A 98 -20.37 -13.36 9.36
C LYS A 98 -19.66 -13.74 8.06
N GLY A 99 -19.92 -14.94 7.52
CA GLY A 99 -19.35 -15.41 6.27
C GLY A 99 -19.72 -14.53 5.08
N VAL A 100 -20.98 -14.17 4.97
CA VAL A 100 -21.51 -13.33 3.88
C VAL A 100 -20.86 -11.93 3.93
N TRP A 101 -20.81 -11.31 5.10
CA TRP A 101 -20.17 -10.00 5.25
C TRP A 101 -18.69 -10.01 4.93
N LYS A 102 -17.95 -11.05 5.32
CA LYS A 102 -16.53 -11.22 4.96
C LYS A 102 -16.34 -11.28 3.45
N VAL A 103 -17.19 -12.02 2.75
CA VAL A 103 -17.16 -12.11 1.28
C VAL A 103 -17.48 -10.74 0.65
N ILE A 104 -18.56 -10.08 1.06
CA ILE A 104 -18.94 -8.75 0.52
C ILE A 104 -17.80 -7.74 0.68
N MET A 105 -17.16 -7.69 1.86
CA MET A 105 -16.07 -6.77 2.13
C MET A 105 -14.78 -7.13 1.37
N TYR A 106 -14.60 -8.39 0.99
CA TYR A 106 -13.41 -8.86 0.27
C TYR A 106 -13.54 -8.74 -1.25
N ILE A 107 -14.75 -8.80 -1.82
CA ILE A 107 -15.01 -8.71 -3.27
C ILE A 107 -14.30 -7.54 -3.94
N PRO A 108 -14.28 -6.30 -3.39
CA PRO A 108 -13.56 -5.19 -4.00
C PRO A 108 -12.09 -5.45 -4.29
N ALA A 109 -11.42 -6.20 -3.42
CA ALA A 109 -10.00 -6.52 -3.60
C ALA A 109 -9.73 -7.46 -4.80
N LEU A 110 -10.72 -8.26 -5.19
CA LEU A 110 -10.65 -9.16 -6.33
C LEU A 110 -10.86 -8.44 -7.67
N THR A 111 -11.40 -7.22 -7.64
CA THR A 111 -11.59 -6.44 -8.87
C THR A 111 -10.26 -5.93 -9.41
N SER A 112 -10.12 -5.93 -10.75
CA SER A 112 -8.94 -5.34 -11.39
C SER A 112 -8.78 -3.87 -10.95
N VAL A 113 -7.56 -3.48 -10.61
CA VAL A 113 -7.24 -2.08 -10.25
C VAL A 113 -7.56 -1.12 -11.39
N VAL A 114 -7.39 -1.57 -12.63
CA VAL A 114 -7.70 -0.77 -13.83
C VAL A 114 -9.20 -0.48 -13.89
N ILE A 115 -10.04 -1.51 -13.74
CA ILE A 115 -11.50 -1.36 -13.74
C ILE A 115 -11.95 -0.50 -12.55
N SER A 116 -11.41 -0.74 -11.36
CA SER A 116 -11.73 0.05 -10.17
C SER A 116 -11.40 1.53 -10.35
N GLY A 117 -10.20 1.83 -10.86
CA GLY A 117 -9.79 3.21 -11.12
C GLY A 117 -10.66 3.91 -12.16
N MET A 118 -11.04 3.20 -13.25
CA MET A 118 -11.97 3.74 -14.26
C MET A 118 -13.37 3.99 -13.69
N LEU A 119 -13.91 3.06 -12.89
CA LEU A 119 -15.20 3.23 -12.25
C LEU A 119 -15.21 4.46 -11.34
N PHE A 120 -14.20 4.60 -10.48
CA PHE A 120 -14.08 5.76 -9.60
C PHE A 120 -13.89 7.07 -10.38
N ARG A 121 -13.14 7.04 -11.48
CA ARG A 121 -13.03 8.21 -12.37
C ARG A 121 -14.40 8.62 -12.94
N LEU A 122 -15.25 7.67 -13.35
CA LEU A 122 -16.61 7.96 -13.81
C LEU A 122 -17.48 8.48 -12.66
N MET A 123 -17.42 7.86 -11.49
CA MET A 123 -18.18 8.28 -10.30
C MET A 123 -17.81 9.71 -9.88
N PHE A 124 -16.53 10.05 -9.89
CA PHE A 124 -16.00 11.37 -9.53
C PHE A 124 -15.78 12.29 -10.74
N SER A 125 -16.50 12.07 -11.84
CA SER A 125 -16.42 12.96 -13.00
C SER A 125 -16.92 14.37 -12.65
N GLU A 126 -16.35 15.37 -13.34
CA GLU A 126 -16.49 16.78 -12.97
C GLU A 126 -17.82 17.40 -13.42
N GLY A 127 -18.52 16.77 -14.37
CA GLY A 127 -19.79 17.26 -14.88
C GLY A 127 -20.97 16.99 -13.94
N ASP A 128 -22.09 17.67 -14.16
CA ASP A 128 -23.34 17.48 -13.41
C ASP A 128 -23.86 16.06 -13.49
N ASN A 129 -23.49 15.32 -14.54
CA ASN A 129 -23.84 13.92 -14.74
C ASN A 129 -22.95 12.94 -13.93
N GLY A 130 -21.89 13.41 -13.28
CA GLY A 130 -21.07 12.60 -12.38
C GLY A 130 -21.88 12.11 -11.18
N GLN A 131 -21.79 10.83 -10.84
CA GLN A 131 -22.59 10.25 -9.75
C GLN A 131 -22.41 10.99 -8.41
N MET A 132 -21.16 11.38 -8.10
CA MET A 132 -20.90 12.14 -6.88
C MET A 132 -21.47 13.55 -6.94
N ASN A 133 -21.49 14.19 -8.11
CA ASN A 133 -22.12 15.50 -8.29
C ASN A 133 -23.65 15.40 -8.25
N GLN A 134 -24.24 14.35 -8.79
CA GLN A 134 -25.68 14.09 -8.59
C GLN A 134 -26.03 13.96 -7.10
N LEU A 135 -25.17 13.26 -6.32
CA LEU A 135 -25.38 13.20 -4.87
C LEU A 135 -25.21 14.59 -4.21
N MET A 136 -24.25 15.40 -4.65
CA MET A 136 -24.09 16.77 -4.15
C MET A 136 -25.34 17.64 -4.44
N HIS A 137 -25.91 17.52 -5.64
CA HIS A 137 -27.14 18.22 -6.00
C HIS A 137 -28.33 17.78 -5.13
N LEU A 138 -28.47 16.47 -4.84
CA LEU A 138 -29.49 15.97 -3.92
C LEU A 138 -29.34 16.54 -2.50
N LEU A 139 -28.11 16.87 -2.10
CA LEU A 139 -27.81 17.52 -0.81
C LEU A 139 -27.88 19.05 -0.87
N GLY A 140 -28.31 19.63 -2.00
CA GLY A 140 -28.41 21.09 -2.19
C GLY A 140 -27.10 21.81 -2.47
N ASN A 141 -26.03 21.08 -2.83
CA ASN A 141 -24.74 21.65 -3.13
C ASN A 141 -24.49 21.76 -4.64
N ALA A 142 -23.62 22.68 -5.05
CA ALA A 142 -23.17 22.80 -6.43
C ALA A 142 -22.20 21.66 -6.82
N SER A 143 -22.01 21.47 -8.13
CA SER A 143 -21.03 20.53 -8.66
C SER A 143 -19.61 20.82 -8.20
N ILE A 144 -18.88 19.80 -7.83
CA ILE A 144 -17.49 19.87 -7.37
C ILE A 144 -16.56 19.36 -8.48
N PRO A 145 -15.47 20.09 -8.81
CA PRO A 145 -14.46 19.63 -9.75
C PRO A 145 -13.53 18.60 -9.09
N TRP A 146 -14.07 17.42 -8.75
CA TRP A 146 -13.46 16.41 -7.89
C TRP A 146 -11.98 16.12 -8.21
N LEU A 147 -11.64 15.90 -9.48
CA LEU A 147 -10.30 15.46 -9.88
C LEU A 147 -9.35 16.61 -10.26
N LYS A 148 -9.82 17.89 -10.20
CA LYS A 148 -9.00 19.07 -10.53
C LYS A 148 -8.34 19.72 -9.33
N GLU A 149 -8.89 19.55 -8.13
CA GLU A 149 -8.35 20.09 -6.90
C GLU A 149 -7.69 19.02 -6.04
N LYS A 150 -6.65 19.40 -5.30
CA LYS A 150 -5.86 18.44 -4.51
C LYS A 150 -6.73 17.72 -3.47
N THR A 151 -7.49 18.46 -2.68
CA THR A 151 -8.27 17.92 -1.58
C THR A 151 -9.33 16.94 -2.06
N THR A 152 -10.14 17.33 -3.04
CA THR A 152 -11.22 16.48 -3.56
C THR A 152 -10.71 15.29 -4.35
N GLY A 153 -9.65 15.47 -5.14
CA GLY A 153 -9.00 14.35 -5.85
C GLY A 153 -8.37 13.32 -4.90
N TRP A 154 -7.80 13.80 -3.78
CA TRP A 154 -7.28 12.90 -2.75
C TRP A 154 -8.37 12.18 -1.99
N ILE A 155 -9.53 12.81 -1.75
CA ILE A 155 -10.71 12.13 -1.20
C ILE A 155 -11.13 10.98 -2.14
N ALA A 156 -11.23 11.23 -3.44
CA ALA A 156 -11.58 10.19 -4.42
C ALA A 156 -10.55 9.03 -4.42
N LEU A 157 -9.25 9.36 -4.39
CA LEU A 157 -8.18 8.37 -4.37
C LEU A 157 -8.18 7.54 -3.07
N LEU A 158 -8.37 8.18 -1.92
CA LEU A 158 -8.45 7.49 -0.63
C LEU A 158 -9.69 6.62 -0.51
N LEU A 159 -10.84 7.06 -1.02
CA LEU A 159 -12.06 6.25 -1.06
C LEU A 159 -11.89 5.02 -1.96
N LEU A 160 -11.23 5.15 -3.11
CA LEU A 160 -10.86 4.01 -3.95
C LEU A 160 -9.97 3.02 -3.19
N CYS A 161 -8.96 3.51 -2.50
CA CYS A 161 -8.06 2.70 -1.69
C CYS A 161 -8.81 1.98 -0.56
N MET A 162 -9.61 2.70 0.21
CA MET A 162 -10.43 2.15 1.29
C MET A 162 -11.39 1.08 0.78
N TRP A 163 -12.11 1.35 -0.30
CA TRP A 163 -13.03 0.40 -0.90
C TRP A 163 -12.35 -0.90 -1.27
N ARG A 164 -11.13 -0.85 -1.83
CA ARG A 164 -10.38 -2.04 -2.24
C ARG A 164 -9.75 -2.80 -1.07
N TRP A 165 -9.13 -2.11 -0.13
CA TRP A 165 -8.20 -2.73 0.82
C TRP A 165 -8.76 -2.92 2.23
N THR A 166 -9.90 -2.28 2.58
CA THR A 166 -10.51 -2.44 3.91
C THR A 166 -10.84 -3.89 4.23
N GLY A 167 -11.43 -4.63 3.28
CA GLY A 167 -11.79 -6.03 3.48
C GLY A 167 -10.60 -6.95 3.68
N VAL A 168 -9.51 -6.72 2.94
CA VAL A 168 -8.25 -7.49 3.07
C VAL A 168 -7.64 -7.28 4.46
N ASN A 169 -7.47 -6.03 4.87
CA ASN A 169 -6.90 -5.71 6.18
C ASN A 169 -7.81 -6.20 7.31
N MET A 170 -9.14 -6.11 7.15
CA MET A 170 -10.09 -6.69 8.09
C MET A 170 -9.88 -8.20 8.28
N LEU A 171 -9.61 -8.95 7.21
CA LEU A 171 -9.34 -10.39 7.31
C LEU A 171 -8.03 -10.68 8.05
N TYR A 172 -6.98 -9.88 7.88
CA TYR A 172 -5.76 -10.00 8.68
C TYR A 172 -6.06 -9.80 10.18
N PHE A 173 -6.81 -8.76 10.54
CA PHE A 173 -7.20 -8.53 11.92
C PHE A 173 -8.14 -9.62 12.48
N ILE A 174 -9.05 -10.17 11.68
CA ILE A 174 -9.87 -11.32 12.08
C ILE A 174 -9.00 -12.54 12.39
N SER A 175 -7.98 -12.80 11.57
CA SER A 175 -7.02 -13.88 11.84
C SER A 175 -6.26 -13.65 13.15
N GLY A 176 -5.80 -12.42 13.38
CA GLY A 176 -5.17 -12.03 14.64
C GLY A 176 -6.09 -12.18 15.85
N LEU A 177 -7.35 -11.74 15.74
CA LEU A 177 -8.34 -11.91 16.81
C LEU A 177 -8.59 -13.37 17.18
N LYS A 178 -8.61 -14.25 16.19
CA LYS A 178 -8.80 -15.70 16.41
C LYS A 178 -7.60 -16.40 17.03
N SER A 179 -6.42 -15.80 17.01
CA SER A 179 -5.24 -16.34 17.66
C SER A 179 -5.15 -15.99 19.15
N ILE A 180 -6.02 -15.09 19.63
CA ILE A 180 -6.08 -14.71 21.04
C ILE A 180 -6.85 -15.81 21.82
N ASP A 181 -6.27 -16.27 22.93
CA ASP A 181 -6.91 -17.25 23.80
C ASP A 181 -8.21 -16.67 24.42
N THR A 182 -9.31 -17.41 24.26
CA THR A 182 -10.62 -17.02 24.80
C THR A 182 -10.62 -16.92 26.32
N SER A 183 -9.77 -17.67 27.02
CA SER A 183 -9.62 -17.64 28.47
C SER A 183 -9.28 -16.24 29.00
N LEU A 184 -8.54 -15.43 28.23
CA LEU A 184 -8.21 -14.05 28.58
C LEU A 184 -9.46 -13.15 28.60
N TYR A 185 -10.39 -13.37 27.68
CA TYR A 185 -11.67 -12.65 27.69
C TYR A 185 -12.59 -13.11 28.80
N GLU A 186 -12.60 -14.42 29.13
CA GLU A 186 -13.37 -15.00 30.22
C GLU A 186 -12.86 -14.47 31.57
N SER A 187 -11.55 -14.42 31.76
CA SER A 187 -10.94 -13.79 32.96
C SER A 187 -11.34 -12.33 33.09
N ALA A 188 -11.27 -11.56 32.00
CA ALA A 188 -11.68 -10.16 31.99
C ALA A 188 -13.21 -9.99 32.28
N ASP A 189 -14.04 -10.98 31.89
CA ASP A 189 -15.47 -10.99 32.22
C ASP A 189 -15.69 -11.21 33.74
N ILE A 190 -14.91 -12.10 34.37
CA ILE A 190 -14.94 -12.35 35.82
C ILE A 190 -14.53 -11.09 36.59
N ASP A 191 -13.53 -10.36 36.06
CA ASP A 191 -13.06 -9.08 36.65
C ASP A 191 -14.05 -7.91 36.38
N GLY A 192 -15.17 -8.16 35.73
CA GLY A 192 -16.21 -7.15 35.44
C GLY A 192 -15.85 -6.15 34.35
N ALA A 193 -14.88 -6.47 33.46
CA ALA A 193 -14.47 -5.59 32.38
C ALA A 193 -15.55 -5.45 31.32
N ASN A 194 -15.92 -4.21 30.98
CA ASN A 194 -16.83 -3.92 29.88
C ASN A 194 -16.16 -4.07 28.51
N ALA A 195 -16.93 -4.03 27.41
CA ALA A 195 -16.44 -4.25 26.05
C ALA A 195 -15.31 -3.26 25.65
N LYS A 196 -15.39 -1.99 26.10
CA LYS A 196 -14.37 -0.98 25.84
C LYS A 196 -13.07 -1.31 26.57
N GLN A 197 -13.15 -1.75 27.82
CA GLN A 197 -11.99 -2.16 28.61
C GLN A 197 -11.33 -3.41 28.01
N LYS A 198 -12.11 -4.43 27.63
CA LYS A 198 -11.59 -5.60 26.90
C LYS A 198 -10.89 -5.23 25.60
N PHE A 199 -11.44 -4.29 24.84
CA PHE A 199 -10.79 -3.82 23.61
C PHE A 199 -9.43 -3.18 23.89
N TRP A 200 -9.35 -2.23 24.84
CA TRP A 200 -8.12 -1.47 25.08
C TRP A 200 -7.05 -2.25 25.86
N TYR A 201 -7.44 -3.12 26.80
CA TYR A 201 -6.49 -3.79 27.71
C TYR A 201 -6.19 -5.25 27.31
N VAL A 202 -7.05 -5.89 26.50
CA VAL A 202 -6.85 -7.27 26.04
C VAL A 202 -6.63 -7.30 24.53
N THR A 203 -7.63 -6.86 23.76
CA THR A 203 -7.63 -7.03 22.31
C THR A 203 -6.50 -6.24 21.63
N LEU A 204 -6.41 -4.95 21.87
CA LEU A 204 -5.45 -4.08 21.20
C LEU A 204 -3.98 -4.44 21.48
N PRO A 205 -3.56 -4.73 22.73
CA PRO A 205 -2.21 -5.19 23.02
C PRO A 205 -1.87 -6.53 22.35
N LEU A 206 -2.79 -7.49 22.37
CA LEU A 206 -2.58 -8.82 21.80
C LEU A 206 -2.64 -8.83 20.27
N LEU A 207 -3.30 -7.85 19.66
CA LEU A 207 -3.25 -7.61 18.21
C LEU A 207 -1.97 -6.89 17.73
N LYS A 208 -1.07 -6.49 18.64
CA LYS A 208 0.15 -5.78 18.27
C LYS A 208 0.96 -6.47 17.16
N PRO A 209 1.22 -7.80 17.20
CA PRO A 209 1.97 -8.47 16.13
C PRO A 209 1.26 -8.37 14.77
N THR A 210 -0.06 -8.59 14.73
CA THR A 210 -0.87 -8.44 13.52
C THR A 210 -0.87 -7.00 13.02
N THR A 211 -0.97 -6.03 13.93
CA THR A 211 -0.93 -4.60 13.59
C THR A 211 0.39 -4.22 12.95
N ILE A 212 1.52 -4.68 13.52
CA ILE A 212 2.86 -4.46 12.95
C ILE A 212 2.94 -5.04 11.53
N TYR A 213 2.46 -6.26 11.34
CA TYR A 213 2.41 -6.89 10.02
C TYR A 213 1.60 -6.08 9.01
N VAL A 214 0.36 -5.67 9.38
CA VAL A 214 -0.52 -4.87 8.50
C VAL A 214 0.09 -3.50 8.21
N ILE A 215 0.73 -2.84 9.18
CA ILE A 215 1.46 -1.58 8.95
C ILE A 215 2.58 -1.81 7.95
N THR A 216 3.40 -2.85 8.12
CA THR A 216 4.54 -3.13 7.24
C THR A 216 4.12 -3.30 5.78
N ILE A 217 3.10 -4.13 5.51
CA ILE A 217 2.61 -4.32 4.15
C ILE A 217 1.94 -3.07 3.59
N SER A 218 1.23 -2.29 4.43
CA SER A 218 0.54 -1.06 4.02
C SER A 218 1.51 0.08 3.72
N VAL A 219 2.63 0.20 4.45
CA VAL A 219 3.72 1.14 4.13
C VAL A 219 4.27 0.86 2.73
N TYR A 220 4.56 -0.41 2.45
CA TYR A 220 5.09 -0.81 1.15
C TYR A 220 4.09 -0.54 0.02
N ALA A 221 2.83 -0.94 0.21
CA ALA A 221 1.75 -0.71 -0.75
C ALA A 221 1.51 0.78 -1.01
N GLY A 222 1.52 1.61 0.05
CA GLY A 222 1.33 3.06 -0.06
C GLY A 222 2.44 3.78 -0.82
N LEU A 223 3.71 3.42 -0.57
CA LEU A 223 4.86 3.99 -1.28
C LEU A 223 4.93 3.54 -2.75
N SER A 224 4.51 2.32 -3.05
CA SER A 224 4.52 1.75 -4.41
C SER A 224 3.23 2.00 -5.20
N MET A 225 2.28 2.77 -4.65
CA MET A 225 1.03 3.08 -5.32
C MET A 225 1.27 3.80 -6.66
N PHE A 226 0.65 3.27 -7.72
CA PHE A 226 0.75 3.81 -9.06
C PHE A 226 -0.55 3.67 -9.85
N LEU A 227 -1.03 2.43 -10.03
CA LEU A 227 -2.13 2.14 -10.95
C LEU A 227 -3.45 2.81 -10.54
N GLU A 228 -3.74 2.91 -9.25
CA GLU A 228 -4.93 3.60 -8.75
C GLU A 228 -4.94 5.06 -9.17
N SER A 229 -3.80 5.76 -8.99
CA SER A 229 -3.65 7.15 -9.41
C SER A 229 -3.66 7.27 -10.93
N PHE A 230 -2.91 6.42 -11.63
CA PHE A 230 -2.81 6.44 -13.08
C PHE A 230 -4.18 6.26 -13.77
N MET A 231 -5.01 5.35 -13.27
CA MET A 231 -6.35 5.11 -13.82
C MET A 231 -7.33 6.20 -13.43
N LEU A 232 -7.26 6.72 -12.22
CA LEU A 232 -8.14 7.79 -11.74
C LEU A 232 -7.97 9.08 -12.56
N TRP A 233 -6.73 9.45 -12.90
CA TRP A 233 -6.43 10.64 -13.72
C TRP A 233 -6.17 10.34 -15.20
N ASN A 234 -6.33 9.12 -15.64
CA ASN A 234 -6.11 8.68 -17.04
C ASN A 234 -4.68 8.99 -17.54
N GLY A 235 -3.71 8.64 -16.73
CA GLY A 235 -2.29 8.82 -17.06
C GLY A 235 -1.51 9.57 -15.97
N ASN A 236 -0.26 9.90 -16.30
CA ASN A 236 0.64 10.64 -15.40
C ASN A 236 0.47 12.17 -15.44
N SER A 237 -0.57 12.69 -16.09
CA SER A 237 -0.78 14.13 -16.32
C SER A 237 -1.95 14.68 -15.49
N SER A 238 -2.00 14.33 -14.19
CA SER A 238 -2.98 14.92 -13.29
C SER A 238 -2.81 16.43 -13.17
N PRO A 239 -3.90 17.22 -13.01
CA PRO A 239 -3.81 18.66 -12.80
C PRO A 239 -2.86 18.98 -11.65
N LYS A 240 -1.96 19.96 -11.83
CA LYS A 240 -0.98 20.38 -10.80
C LYS A 240 -0.14 19.22 -10.21
N ASN A 241 -0.01 18.09 -10.92
CA ASN A 241 0.66 16.86 -10.48
C ASN A 241 0.07 16.26 -9.18
N ILE A 242 -1.24 16.42 -8.94
CA ILE A 242 -1.94 15.95 -7.73
C ILE A 242 -1.74 14.45 -7.51
N GLY A 243 -1.88 13.64 -8.57
CA GLY A 243 -1.74 12.19 -8.55
C GLY A 243 -0.34 11.67 -8.90
N LEU A 244 0.68 12.53 -9.01
CA LEU A 244 2.03 12.11 -9.37
C LEU A 244 2.68 11.41 -8.18
N THR A 245 2.98 10.11 -8.31
CA THR A 245 3.67 9.30 -7.31
C THR A 245 5.09 8.98 -7.74
N ILE A 246 5.93 8.44 -6.84
CA ILE A 246 7.31 8.06 -7.18
C ILE A 246 7.30 7.01 -8.30
N VAL A 247 6.44 5.99 -8.22
CA VAL A 247 6.33 4.94 -9.25
C VAL A 247 5.76 5.53 -10.55
N GLY A 248 4.78 6.45 -10.47
CA GLY A 248 4.27 7.18 -11.62
C GLY A 248 5.36 8.03 -12.28
N TYR A 249 6.22 8.69 -11.50
CA TYR A 249 7.34 9.44 -12.01
C TYR A 249 8.40 8.55 -12.67
N LEU A 250 8.72 7.40 -12.04
CA LEU A 250 9.58 6.36 -12.62
C LEU A 250 9.06 5.89 -13.98
N TYR A 251 7.77 5.54 -14.06
CA TYR A 251 7.11 5.12 -15.30
C TYR A 251 7.19 6.22 -16.38
N LYS A 252 6.89 7.46 -16.00
CA LYS A 252 6.98 8.62 -16.91
C LYS A 252 8.37 8.82 -17.48
N ARG A 253 9.42 8.64 -16.65
CA ARG A 253 10.83 8.82 -17.10
C ARG A 253 11.33 7.63 -17.89
N GLY A 254 11.09 6.40 -17.40
CA GLY A 254 11.60 5.19 -18.01
C GLY A 254 10.87 4.80 -19.28
N ILE A 255 9.53 4.74 -19.22
CA ILE A 255 8.72 4.21 -20.31
C ILE A 255 8.29 5.32 -21.28
N GLU A 256 7.69 6.42 -20.78
CA GLU A 256 7.17 7.46 -21.66
C GLU A 256 8.29 8.31 -22.31
N LYS A 257 9.40 8.52 -21.59
CA LYS A 257 10.56 9.32 -22.05
C LYS A 257 11.78 8.51 -22.46
N ASN A 258 11.71 7.20 -22.34
CA ASN A 258 12.81 6.27 -22.66
C ASN A 258 14.14 6.60 -21.95
N ASP A 259 14.08 7.15 -20.71
CA ASP A 259 15.22 7.52 -19.88
C ASP A 259 15.35 6.49 -18.75
N MET A 260 15.75 5.25 -19.11
CA MET A 260 15.77 4.10 -18.20
C MET A 260 16.81 4.26 -17.10
N GLY A 261 18.00 4.83 -17.40
CA GLY A 261 19.02 5.06 -16.39
C GLY A 261 18.54 5.98 -15.27
N TYR A 262 17.90 7.09 -15.64
CA TYR A 262 17.29 8.01 -14.67
C TYR A 262 16.12 7.36 -13.90
N ALA A 263 15.28 6.58 -14.58
CA ALA A 263 14.18 5.85 -13.93
C ALA A 263 14.71 4.81 -12.93
N CYS A 264 15.79 4.11 -13.26
CA CYS A 264 16.46 3.22 -12.31
C CYS A 264 16.98 3.97 -11.07
N ALA A 265 17.55 5.17 -11.25
CA ALA A 265 17.95 6.00 -10.11
C ALA A 265 16.75 6.42 -9.24
N VAL A 266 15.59 6.76 -9.83
CA VAL A 266 14.33 7.00 -9.09
C VAL A 266 13.94 5.76 -8.28
N GLY A 267 13.98 4.57 -8.88
CA GLY A 267 13.67 3.29 -8.24
C GLY A 267 14.62 2.98 -7.06
N MET A 268 15.91 3.26 -7.22
CA MET A 268 16.90 3.08 -6.14
C MET A 268 16.63 4.02 -4.96
N VAL A 269 16.25 5.29 -5.22
CA VAL A 269 15.88 6.21 -4.15
C VAL A 269 14.59 5.78 -3.46
N LEU A 270 13.60 5.28 -4.22
CA LEU A 270 12.38 4.70 -3.63
C LEU A 270 12.72 3.51 -2.72
N LEU A 271 13.60 2.61 -3.15
CA LEU A 271 14.05 1.46 -2.34
C LEU A 271 14.68 1.94 -1.03
N ILE A 272 15.57 2.92 -1.08
CA ILE A 272 16.23 3.49 0.11
C ILE A 272 15.19 4.12 1.05
N ILE A 273 14.23 4.89 0.53
CA ILE A 273 13.15 5.50 1.31
C ILE A 273 12.31 4.41 1.98
N ALA A 274 11.90 3.38 1.23
CA ALA A 274 11.08 2.29 1.75
C ALA A 274 11.81 1.51 2.86
N LEU A 275 13.09 1.21 2.66
CA LEU A 275 13.92 0.55 3.69
C LEU A 275 14.09 1.42 4.93
N ALA A 276 14.37 2.71 4.77
CA ALA A 276 14.53 3.63 5.89
C ALA A 276 13.24 3.72 6.72
N ILE A 277 12.08 3.90 6.07
CA ILE A 277 10.78 3.94 6.75
C ILE A 277 10.48 2.61 7.46
N ASN A 278 10.78 1.48 6.81
CA ASN A 278 10.58 0.15 7.39
C ASN A 278 11.46 -0.08 8.64
N VAL A 279 12.73 0.30 8.57
CA VAL A 279 13.64 0.22 9.73
C VAL A 279 13.12 1.10 10.88
N VAL A 280 12.74 2.35 10.60
CA VAL A 280 12.15 3.25 11.60
C VAL A 280 10.89 2.64 12.23
N GLN A 281 10.01 2.07 11.41
CA GLN A 281 8.81 1.40 11.88
C GLN A 281 9.12 0.22 12.80
N LEU A 282 10.04 -0.68 12.42
CA LEU A 282 10.40 -1.86 13.20
C LEU A 282 11.07 -1.48 14.53
N VAL A 283 11.88 -0.43 14.55
CA VAL A 283 12.48 0.12 15.78
C VAL A 283 11.38 0.73 16.67
N ALA A 284 10.50 1.55 16.11
CA ALA A 284 9.41 2.21 16.85
C ALA A 284 8.40 1.22 17.45
N THR A 285 8.13 0.11 16.75
CA THR A 285 7.23 -0.95 17.23
C THR A 285 7.88 -1.89 18.25
N GLY A 286 9.20 -1.75 18.49
CA GLY A 286 9.93 -2.55 19.46
C GLY A 286 10.20 -3.99 19.00
N THR A 287 10.10 -4.27 17.70
CA THR A 287 10.30 -5.62 17.14
C THR A 287 11.72 -6.16 17.41
N PHE A 288 12.71 -5.29 17.57
CA PHE A 288 14.10 -5.66 17.93
C PHE A 288 14.35 -5.75 19.45
N LYS A 289 13.39 -5.38 20.30
CA LYS A 289 13.56 -5.60 21.74
C LYS A 289 13.36 -7.08 22.00
N LYS A 290 14.38 -7.75 22.52
CA LYS A 290 14.26 -9.11 23.07
C LYS A 290 13.12 -9.10 24.08
N GLU A 291 12.15 -10.01 23.93
CA GLU A 291 11.26 -10.34 25.02
C GLU A 291 12.15 -10.87 26.15
N GLU A 292 12.30 -10.09 27.21
CA GLU A 292 12.84 -10.61 28.48
C GLU A 292 11.85 -11.68 28.93
N LYS A 293 12.32 -12.94 28.87
CA LYS A 293 11.63 -14.12 29.38
C LYS A 293 11.58 -14.07 30.88
#